data_8c52231ba9fbbc4c6a97ae852380bd0d
#
_entry.id   8c52231ba9fbbc4c6a97ae852380bd0d
#
_cell.length_a   1.000
_cell.length_b   1.000
_cell.length_c   1.000
_cell.angle_alpha   90.00
_cell.angle_beta   90.00
_cell.angle_gamma   90.00
#
_symmetry.space_group_name_H-M   'P 1'
#
loop_
_entity.id
_entity.type
_entity.pdbx_description
1 polymer ?
#
loop_
_entity_poly.entity_id
_entity_poly.type
_entity_poly.pdbx_seq_one_letter_code
_entity_poly.pdbx_strand_id
1 'polypeptide(L)'
;ILPWYAWPVWPIALWALWRARATGFRQPALLLPLTGFLVTLALLSLAPEARELYALPLLIPLALLATPAVDTLRRGAANAWYWFSVMGFTFFVIVAWFYWTGLELGLPARLHGHLHRIQPGYDPGFKLLPFLLAGTYTLAWFGVLVGLRRSPERPVFAWAAGVTTIWALLAILFIGWIDTGKSYRSMVASLQQALPRKYDCLSSKNLTEPQR
;
A
#
# COMPACT_ATOMS: atom_id res chain seq x y z
N ILE A 1 -13.81 -1.31 4.99
CA ILE A 1 -12.41 -1.43 4.50
C ILE A 1 -12.14 -0.39 3.40
N LEU A 2 -13.00 -0.24 2.36
CA LEU A 2 -12.84 0.71 1.26
C LEU A 2 -12.48 2.15 1.70
N PRO A 3 -13.08 2.77 2.73
CA PRO A 3 -12.72 4.12 3.17
C PRO A 3 -11.25 4.27 3.60
N TRP A 4 -10.64 3.22 4.14
CA TRP A 4 -9.23 3.24 4.53
C TRP A 4 -8.29 3.23 3.32
N TYR A 5 -8.56 2.38 2.33
CA TYR A 5 -7.77 2.32 1.09
C TYR A 5 -7.92 3.58 0.24
N ALA A 6 -9.09 4.18 0.25
CA ALA A 6 -9.40 5.35 -0.56
C ALA A 6 -9.08 6.69 0.14
N TRP A 7 -8.53 6.68 1.34
CA TRP A 7 -8.06 7.88 2.03
C TRP A 7 -6.81 8.46 1.36
N PRO A 8 -6.70 9.77 1.14
CA PRO A 8 -7.66 10.86 1.42
C PRO A 8 -8.54 11.22 0.20
N VAL A 9 -8.59 10.38 -0.82
CA VAL A 9 -9.22 10.68 -2.12
C VAL A 9 -10.75 10.80 -2.01
N TRP A 10 -11.40 9.91 -1.21
CA TRP A 10 -12.85 9.93 -1.12
C TRP A 10 -13.45 11.20 -0.49
N PRO A 11 -12.85 11.84 0.56
CA PRO A 11 -13.40 13.11 1.06
C PRO A 11 -13.31 14.23 0.02
N ILE A 12 -12.23 14.23 -0.79
CA ILE A 12 -12.02 15.21 -1.84
C ILE A 12 -13.01 14.98 -3.00
N ALA A 13 -13.24 13.71 -3.36
CA ALA A 13 -14.27 13.36 -4.35
C ALA A 13 -15.68 13.78 -3.89
N LEU A 14 -16.02 13.55 -2.63
CA LEU A 14 -17.29 14.03 -2.06
C LEU A 14 -17.37 15.56 -2.09
N TRP A 15 -16.28 16.26 -1.81
CA TRP A 15 -16.22 17.72 -1.93
C TRP A 15 -16.43 18.18 -3.38
N ALA A 16 -15.85 17.48 -4.36
CA ALA A 16 -16.09 17.75 -5.78
C ALA A 16 -17.56 17.61 -6.14
N LEU A 17 -18.20 16.51 -5.72
CA LEU A 17 -19.63 16.27 -5.95
C LEU A 17 -20.52 17.28 -5.25
N TRP A 18 -20.16 17.69 -4.02
CA TRP A 18 -20.88 18.74 -3.30
C TRP A 18 -20.87 20.06 -4.07
N ARG A 19 -19.72 20.46 -4.59
CA ARG A 19 -19.60 21.68 -5.39
C ARG A 19 -20.36 21.59 -6.72
N ALA A 20 -20.36 20.43 -7.35
CA ALA A 20 -21.06 20.19 -8.60
C ALA A 20 -22.59 20.39 -8.51
N ARG A 21 -23.17 20.36 -7.30
CA ARG A 21 -24.59 20.68 -7.08
C ARG A 21 -24.95 22.10 -7.56
N ALA A 22 -24.02 23.05 -7.42
CA ALA A 22 -24.24 24.45 -7.81
C ALA A 22 -23.98 24.69 -9.30
N THR A 23 -23.06 23.90 -9.92
CA THR A 23 -22.65 24.08 -11.33
C THR A 23 -23.32 23.10 -12.30
N GLY A 24 -24.02 22.10 -11.75
CA GLY A 24 -24.68 21.03 -12.51
C GLY A 24 -23.78 19.82 -12.76
N PHE A 25 -24.37 18.62 -12.60
CA PHE A 25 -23.67 17.32 -12.78
C PHE A 25 -23.40 16.96 -14.23
N ARG A 26 -23.80 17.78 -15.20
CA ARG A 26 -23.73 17.49 -16.64
C ARG A 26 -22.31 17.60 -17.25
N GLN A 27 -21.31 17.96 -16.43
CA GLN A 27 -19.95 18.05 -16.93
C GLN A 27 -19.37 16.64 -17.15
N PRO A 28 -18.88 16.31 -18.36
CA PRO A 28 -18.31 14.98 -18.66
C PRO A 28 -17.17 14.59 -17.71
N ALA A 29 -16.40 15.57 -17.24
CA ALA A 29 -15.31 15.39 -16.27
C ALA A 29 -15.77 14.81 -14.92
N LEU A 30 -17.04 14.97 -14.56
CA LEU A 30 -17.64 14.42 -13.34
C LEU A 30 -18.49 13.19 -13.64
N LEU A 31 -19.27 13.23 -14.73
CA LEU A 31 -20.20 12.15 -15.07
C LEU A 31 -19.47 10.83 -15.39
N LEU A 32 -18.41 10.87 -16.21
CA LEU A 32 -17.69 9.68 -16.62
C LEU A 32 -17.05 8.95 -15.40
N PRO A 33 -16.29 9.62 -14.54
CA PRO A 33 -15.74 8.94 -13.35
C PRO A 33 -16.82 8.50 -12.37
N LEU A 34 -17.90 9.28 -12.20
CA LEU A 34 -19.00 8.91 -11.30
C LEU A 34 -19.72 7.65 -11.79
N THR A 35 -20.05 7.59 -13.08
CA THR A 35 -20.68 6.38 -13.66
C THR A 35 -19.75 5.19 -13.57
N GLY A 36 -18.46 5.36 -13.90
CA GLY A 36 -17.47 4.31 -13.76
C GLY A 36 -17.36 3.79 -12.32
N PHE A 37 -17.34 4.69 -11.35
CA PHE A 37 -17.31 4.32 -9.93
C PHE A 37 -18.56 3.55 -9.51
N LEU A 38 -19.76 4.05 -9.86
CA LEU A 38 -21.03 3.42 -9.47
C LEU A 38 -21.22 2.05 -10.14
N VAL A 39 -20.88 1.92 -11.44
CA VAL A 39 -20.96 0.64 -12.16
C VAL A 39 -20.00 -0.39 -11.56
N THR A 40 -18.74 0.01 -11.33
CA THR A 40 -17.76 -0.89 -10.73
C THR A 40 -18.15 -1.30 -9.30
N LEU A 41 -18.66 -0.35 -8.52
CA LEU A 41 -19.15 -0.62 -7.17
C LEU A 41 -20.34 -1.59 -7.18
N ALA A 42 -21.30 -1.39 -8.09
CA ALA A 42 -22.46 -2.28 -8.24
C ALA A 42 -22.03 -3.70 -8.64
N LEU A 43 -21.13 -3.83 -9.62
CA LEU A 43 -20.61 -5.13 -10.04
C LEU A 43 -19.90 -5.87 -8.91
N LEU A 44 -19.05 -5.15 -8.16
CA LEU A 44 -18.34 -5.74 -7.02
C LEU A 44 -19.28 -6.11 -5.86
N SER A 45 -20.34 -5.33 -5.65
CA SER A 45 -21.33 -5.63 -4.60
C SER A 45 -22.18 -6.87 -4.92
N LEU A 46 -22.29 -7.22 -6.18
CA LEU A 46 -23.03 -8.41 -6.66
C LEU A 46 -22.14 -9.66 -6.74
N ALA A 47 -20.81 -9.51 -6.62
CA ALA A 47 -19.88 -10.62 -6.71
C ALA A 47 -19.91 -11.46 -5.41
N PRO A 48 -20.20 -12.78 -5.48
CA PRO A 48 -20.37 -13.64 -4.29
C PRO A 48 -19.06 -13.85 -3.50
N GLU A 49 -17.90 -13.69 -4.14
CA GLU A 49 -16.56 -13.85 -3.53
C GLU A 49 -15.73 -12.56 -3.68
N ALA A 50 -16.30 -11.42 -3.26
CA ALA A 50 -15.58 -10.16 -3.34
C ALA A 50 -14.41 -10.13 -2.33
N ARG A 51 -13.19 -10.24 -2.83
CA ARG A 51 -11.97 -10.02 -2.04
C ARG A 51 -11.65 -8.53 -1.99
N GLU A 52 -10.99 -8.10 -0.91
CA GLU A 52 -10.61 -6.69 -0.70
C GLU A 52 -9.81 -6.09 -1.87
N LEU A 53 -8.94 -6.90 -2.50
CA LEU A 53 -8.13 -6.48 -3.65
C LEU A 53 -8.96 -6.11 -4.89
N TYR A 54 -10.18 -6.66 -5.03
CA TYR A 54 -11.07 -6.32 -6.13
C TYR A 54 -11.62 -4.90 -6.03
N ALA A 55 -11.48 -4.24 -4.88
CA ALA A 55 -11.84 -2.83 -4.71
C ALA A 55 -10.80 -1.84 -5.29
N LEU A 56 -9.58 -2.29 -5.63
CA LEU A 56 -8.54 -1.42 -6.17
C LEU A 56 -8.94 -0.66 -7.45
N PRO A 57 -9.66 -1.26 -8.44
CA PRO A 57 -10.14 -0.54 -9.63
C PRO A 57 -11.05 0.66 -9.32
N LEU A 58 -11.72 0.69 -8.14
CA LEU A 58 -12.54 1.82 -7.73
C LEU A 58 -11.71 3.08 -7.42
N LEU A 59 -10.42 2.94 -7.12
CA LEU A 59 -9.56 4.07 -6.80
C LEU A 59 -9.33 4.98 -8.01
N ILE A 60 -9.30 4.43 -9.23
CA ILE A 60 -9.08 5.20 -10.47
C ILE A 60 -10.21 6.21 -10.70
N PRO A 61 -11.48 5.80 -10.84
CA PRO A 61 -12.57 6.75 -11.04
C PRO A 61 -12.75 7.67 -9.83
N LEU A 62 -12.47 7.22 -8.62
CA LEU A 62 -12.52 8.06 -7.42
C LEU A 62 -11.45 9.16 -7.45
N ALA A 63 -10.23 8.85 -7.88
CA ALA A 63 -9.16 9.83 -8.05
C ALA A 63 -9.50 10.85 -9.13
N LEU A 64 -10.08 10.42 -10.26
CA LEU A 64 -10.53 11.31 -11.31
C LEU A 64 -11.66 12.25 -10.83
N LEU A 65 -12.59 11.76 -10.00
CA LEU A 65 -13.62 12.58 -9.36
C LEU A 65 -13.04 13.63 -8.41
N ALA A 66 -11.96 13.31 -7.72
CA ALA A 66 -11.32 14.21 -6.77
C ALA A 66 -10.54 15.35 -7.45
N THR A 67 -10.03 15.13 -8.68
CA THR A 67 -9.13 16.06 -9.38
C THR A 67 -9.67 17.50 -9.46
N PRO A 68 -10.93 17.76 -9.91
CA PRO A 68 -11.45 19.13 -10.04
C PRO A 68 -11.59 19.85 -8.69
N ALA A 69 -11.56 19.12 -7.59
CA ALA A 69 -11.73 19.70 -6.26
C ALA A 69 -10.41 20.13 -5.62
N VAL A 70 -9.27 19.60 -6.05
CA VAL A 70 -7.96 19.88 -5.45
C VAL A 70 -7.66 21.37 -5.42
N ASP A 71 -7.81 22.07 -6.56
CA ASP A 71 -7.56 23.50 -6.69
C ASP A 71 -8.55 24.38 -5.90
N THR A 72 -9.67 23.77 -5.50
CA THR A 72 -10.74 24.47 -4.78
C THR A 72 -10.68 24.28 -3.27
N LEU A 73 -9.73 23.50 -2.79
CA LEU A 73 -9.53 23.28 -1.36
C LEU A 73 -9.18 24.60 -0.66
N ARG A 74 -9.79 24.83 0.49
CA ARG A 74 -9.40 25.96 1.34
C ARG A 74 -7.93 25.80 1.74
N ARG A 75 -7.17 26.90 1.76
CA ARG A 75 -5.73 26.89 2.12
C ARG A 75 -5.45 26.15 3.43
N GLY A 76 -6.33 26.29 4.43
CA GLY A 76 -6.21 25.56 5.70
C GLY A 76 -6.32 24.05 5.54
N ALA A 77 -7.29 23.57 4.76
CA ALA A 77 -7.50 22.14 4.49
C ALA A 77 -6.33 21.53 3.69
N ALA A 78 -5.87 22.22 2.64
CA ALA A 78 -4.72 21.81 1.86
C ALA A 78 -3.44 21.73 2.71
N ASN A 79 -3.23 22.74 3.58
CA ASN A 79 -2.08 22.76 4.48
C ASN A 79 -2.16 21.67 5.57
N ALA A 80 -3.34 21.42 6.13
CA ALA A 80 -3.56 20.35 7.09
C ALA A 80 -3.29 18.97 6.45
N TRP A 81 -3.79 18.74 5.24
CA TRP A 81 -3.51 17.49 4.50
C TRP A 81 -2.01 17.33 4.21
N TYR A 82 -1.34 18.41 3.76
CA TYR A 82 0.11 18.39 3.53
C TYR A 82 0.88 17.98 4.81
N TRP A 83 0.61 18.64 5.93
CA TRP A 83 1.29 18.31 7.18
C TRP A 83 0.95 16.93 7.72
N PHE A 84 -0.28 16.47 7.53
CA PHE A 84 -0.68 15.11 7.84
C PHE A 84 0.14 14.09 7.03
N SER A 85 0.33 14.34 5.72
CA SER A 85 1.17 13.51 4.86
C SER A 85 2.62 13.50 5.33
N VAL A 86 3.19 14.68 5.58
CA VAL A 86 4.58 14.81 6.03
C VAL A 86 4.81 14.08 7.35
N MET A 87 4.01 14.37 8.35
CA MET A 87 4.16 13.76 9.69
C MET A 87 3.89 12.25 9.66
N GLY A 88 2.81 11.83 9.00
CA GLY A 88 2.42 10.43 8.93
C GLY A 88 3.45 9.58 8.19
N PHE A 89 3.86 9.98 7.01
CA PHE A 89 4.82 9.19 6.24
C PHE A 89 6.23 9.25 6.83
N THR A 90 6.66 10.38 7.38
CA THR A 90 7.94 10.44 8.09
C THR A 90 7.94 9.53 9.32
N PHE A 91 6.83 9.50 10.07
CA PHE A 91 6.67 8.56 11.18
C PHE A 91 6.81 7.11 10.70
N PHE A 92 6.10 6.71 9.62
CA PHE A 92 6.20 5.35 9.09
C PHE A 92 7.59 5.02 8.52
N VAL A 93 8.29 5.99 7.93
CA VAL A 93 9.71 5.81 7.53
C VAL A 93 10.56 5.48 8.75
N ILE A 94 10.42 6.24 9.85
CA ILE A 94 11.15 5.99 11.09
C ILE A 94 10.81 4.60 11.65
N VAL A 95 9.53 4.24 11.67
CA VAL A 95 9.07 2.92 12.12
C VAL A 95 9.66 1.80 11.25
N ALA A 96 9.66 1.95 9.93
CA ALA A 96 10.23 0.96 9.02
C ALA A 96 11.72 0.73 9.31
N TRP A 97 12.49 1.80 9.46
CA TRP A 97 13.91 1.70 9.81
C TRP A 97 14.12 1.10 11.20
N PHE A 98 13.31 1.47 12.18
CA PHE A 98 13.38 0.91 13.53
C PHE A 98 13.12 -0.61 13.55
N TYR A 99 12.09 -1.07 12.82
CA TYR A 99 11.83 -2.52 12.70
C TYR A 99 12.92 -3.25 11.92
N TRP A 100 13.48 -2.61 10.90
CA TRP A 100 14.60 -3.18 10.14
C TRP A 100 15.86 -3.33 11.02
N THR A 101 16.18 -2.36 11.87
CA THR A 101 17.31 -2.52 12.82
C THR A 101 17.08 -3.66 13.80
N GLY A 102 15.84 -3.84 14.27
CA GLY A 102 15.46 -4.99 15.09
C GLY A 102 15.63 -6.33 14.36
N LEU A 103 15.32 -6.34 13.08
CA LEU A 103 15.33 -7.55 12.24
C LEU A 103 16.76 -7.96 11.86
N GLU A 104 17.56 -7.02 11.34
CA GLU A 104 18.87 -7.31 10.72
C GLU A 104 20.05 -7.09 11.67
N LEU A 105 19.96 -6.10 12.58
CA LEU A 105 21.04 -5.77 13.51
C LEU A 105 20.84 -6.32 14.93
N GLY A 106 19.66 -6.90 15.20
CA GLY A 106 19.34 -7.41 16.52
C GLY A 106 19.09 -6.36 17.60
N LEU A 107 18.93 -5.08 17.23
CA LEU A 107 18.78 -3.96 18.15
C LEU A 107 17.42 -3.25 17.99
N PRO A 108 16.66 -3.03 19.05
CA PRO A 108 16.86 -3.51 20.42
C PRO A 108 16.53 -5.00 20.59
N ALA A 109 17.19 -5.69 21.53
CA ALA A 109 17.07 -7.14 21.72
C ALA A 109 15.63 -7.63 21.96
N ARG A 110 14.77 -6.81 22.60
CA ARG A 110 13.35 -7.17 22.82
C ARG A 110 12.58 -7.24 21.51
N LEU A 111 12.82 -6.30 20.59
CA LEU A 111 12.18 -6.27 19.27
C LEU A 111 12.66 -7.45 18.43
N HIS A 112 13.98 -7.70 18.41
CA HIS A 112 14.56 -8.85 17.73
C HIS A 112 13.94 -10.16 18.21
N GLY A 113 13.89 -10.40 19.54
CA GLY A 113 13.26 -11.60 20.09
C GLY A 113 11.78 -11.72 19.79
N HIS A 114 11.04 -10.62 19.63
CA HIS A 114 9.65 -10.62 19.21
C HIS A 114 9.51 -11.03 17.72
N LEU A 115 10.29 -10.40 16.85
CA LEU A 115 10.28 -10.70 15.40
C LEU A 115 10.71 -12.13 15.09
N HIS A 116 11.71 -12.64 15.81
CA HIS A 116 12.16 -14.02 15.67
C HIS A 116 11.12 -15.04 16.14
N ARG A 117 10.32 -14.70 17.18
CA ARG A 117 9.18 -15.56 17.59
C ARG A 117 8.08 -15.61 16.54
N ILE A 118 7.82 -14.50 15.83
CA ILE A 118 6.82 -14.47 14.76
C ILE A 118 7.30 -15.30 13.56
N GLN A 119 8.60 -15.22 13.23
CA GLN A 119 9.18 -15.87 12.06
C GLN A 119 10.49 -16.59 12.40
N PRO A 120 10.43 -17.78 13.03
CA PRO A 120 11.64 -18.51 13.47
C PRO A 120 12.56 -18.96 12.33
N GLY A 121 12.01 -19.12 11.11
CA GLY A 121 12.78 -19.57 9.93
C GLY A 121 13.51 -18.47 9.18
N TYR A 122 13.44 -17.22 9.64
CA TYR A 122 14.19 -16.13 9.01
C TYR A 122 15.60 -16.05 9.57
N ASP A 123 16.59 -16.11 8.68
CA ASP A 123 18.00 -15.92 9.01
C ASP A 123 18.40 -14.48 8.66
N PRO A 124 18.59 -13.62 9.68
CA PRO A 124 18.95 -12.23 9.44
C PRO A 124 20.36 -12.12 8.88
N GLY A 125 20.55 -11.27 7.89
CA GLY A 125 21.86 -11.03 7.30
C GLY A 125 21.92 -9.69 6.62
N PHE A 126 22.80 -8.80 7.08
CA PHE A 126 22.96 -7.47 6.51
C PHE A 126 23.28 -7.55 5.02
N LYS A 127 22.41 -6.94 4.19
CA LYS A 127 22.57 -6.85 2.74
C LYS A 127 22.76 -5.39 2.35
N LEU A 128 23.94 -5.06 1.82
CA LEU A 128 24.29 -3.69 1.46
C LEU A 128 23.36 -3.09 0.39
N LEU A 129 22.99 -3.86 -0.64
CA LEU A 129 22.17 -3.36 -1.74
C LEU A 129 20.76 -2.92 -1.29
N PRO A 130 19.96 -3.72 -0.57
CA PRO A 130 18.69 -3.28 0.00
C PRO A 130 18.85 -2.07 0.93
N PHE A 131 19.88 -2.04 1.75
CA PHE A 131 20.16 -0.90 2.63
C PHE A 131 20.38 0.40 1.85
N LEU A 132 21.22 0.38 0.82
CA LEU A 132 21.49 1.56 -0.03
C LEU A 132 20.24 2.01 -0.80
N LEU A 133 19.49 1.07 -1.37
CA LEU A 133 18.24 1.39 -2.07
C LEU A 133 17.22 2.02 -1.12
N ALA A 134 17.00 1.45 0.05
CA ALA A 134 16.11 2.00 1.06
C ALA A 134 16.56 3.38 1.53
N GLY A 135 17.86 3.57 1.74
CA GLY A 135 18.47 4.86 2.04
C GLY A 135 18.20 5.90 0.95
N THR A 136 18.36 5.52 -0.31
CA THR A 136 18.07 6.39 -1.46
C THR A 136 16.60 6.82 -1.50
N TYR A 137 15.65 5.91 -1.30
CA TYR A 137 14.23 6.26 -1.22
C TYR A 137 13.91 7.18 -0.03
N THR A 138 14.56 6.95 1.11
CA THR A 138 14.42 7.83 2.29
C THR A 138 14.95 9.23 2.00
N LEU A 139 16.12 9.36 1.38
CA LEU A 139 16.68 10.65 0.98
C LEU A 139 15.83 11.33 -0.10
N ALA A 140 15.32 10.57 -1.06
CA ALA A 140 14.41 11.09 -2.08
C ALA A 140 13.11 11.65 -1.45
N TRP A 141 12.55 10.98 -0.44
CA TRP A 141 11.41 11.48 0.32
C TRP A 141 11.68 12.87 0.91
N PHE A 142 12.79 13.01 1.65
CA PHE A 142 13.17 14.30 2.22
C PHE A 142 13.47 15.35 1.14
N GLY A 143 14.11 14.95 0.04
CA GLY A 143 14.37 15.82 -1.11
C GLY A 143 13.08 16.35 -1.74
N VAL A 144 12.07 15.50 -1.91
CA VAL A 144 10.73 15.90 -2.38
C VAL A 144 10.12 16.92 -1.42
N LEU A 145 10.14 16.68 -0.11
CA LEU A 145 9.56 17.60 0.88
C LEU A 145 10.18 19.01 0.82
N VAL A 146 11.51 19.07 0.63
CA VAL A 146 12.24 20.35 0.51
C VAL A 146 11.96 21.02 -0.84
N GLY A 147 11.86 20.24 -1.92
CA GLY A 147 11.64 20.74 -3.28
C GLY A 147 10.21 21.17 -3.58
N LEU A 148 9.21 20.70 -2.81
CA LEU A 148 7.81 21.04 -3.05
C LEU A 148 7.51 22.51 -2.78
N ARG A 149 7.22 23.25 -3.87
CA ARG A 149 6.77 24.64 -3.78
C ARG A 149 5.36 24.73 -3.20
N ARG A 150 5.02 25.89 -2.63
CA ARG A 150 3.67 26.16 -2.12
C ARG A 150 2.68 26.29 -3.29
N SER A 151 1.93 25.22 -3.55
CA SER A 151 0.88 25.14 -4.56
C SER A 151 -0.34 24.40 -4.00
N PRO A 152 -1.53 24.52 -4.59
CA PRO A 152 -2.71 23.73 -4.21
C PRO A 152 -2.47 22.21 -4.34
N GLU A 153 -1.64 21.80 -5.27
CA GLU A 153 -1.32 20.39 -5.56
C GLU A 153 -0.28 19.79 -4.60
N ARG A 154 0.40 20.63 -3.82
CA ARG A 154 1.46 20.22 -2.89
C ARG A 154 1.08 19.04 -1.99
N PRO A 155 -0.12 18.96 -1.39
CA PRO A 155 -0.52 17.83 -0.57
C PRO A 155 -0.65 16.53 -1.37
N VAL A 156 -1.08 16.61 -2.64
CA VAL A 156 -1.22 15.44 -3.53
C VAL A 156 0.16 14.83 -3.81
N PHE A 157 1.14 15.66 -4.18
CA PHE A 157 2.51 15.20 -4.42
C PHE A 157 3.17 14.64 -3.15
N ALA A 158 2.98 15.30 -2.00
CA ALA A 158 3.49 14.80 -0.74
C ALA A 158 2.87 13.45 -0.36
N TRP A 159 1.57 13.28 -0.58
CA TRP A 159 0.89 12.01 -0.35
C TRP A 159 1.41 10.91 -1.28
N ALA A 160 1.44 11.17 -2.59
CA ALA A 160 1.91 10.18 -3.58
C ALA A 160 3.35 9.74 -3.32
N ALA A 161 4.25 10.69 -3.09
CA ALA A 161 5.64 10.39 -2.76
C ALA A 161 5.78 9.61 -1.45
N GLY A 162 4.99 9.97 -0.43
CA GLY A 162 4.98 9.29 0.86
C GLY A 162 4.53 7.83 0.74
N VAL A 163 3.41 7.58 0.07
CA VAL A 163 2.91 6.21 -0.19
C VAL A 163 3.95 5.39 -0.96
N THR A 164 4.53 5.96 -2.03
CA THR A 164 5.57 5.29 -2.83
C THR A 164 6.78 4.95 -1.97
N THR A 165 7.23 5.87 -1.13
CA THR A 165 8.38 5.66 -0.25
C THR A 165 8.12 4.53 0.75
N ILE A 166 6.96 4.52 1.41
CA ILE A 166 6.62 3.45 2.37
C ILE A 166 6.54 2.09 1.69
N TRP A 167 5.86 1.98 0.54
CA TRP A 167 5.80 0.73 -0.21
C TRP A 167 7.17 0.25 -0.68
N ALA A 168 8.03 1.17 -1.15
CA ALA A 168 9.40 0.85 -1.52
C ALA A 168 10.21 0.34 -0.32
N LEU A 169 10.14 1.01 0.84
CA LEU A 169 10.82 0.58 2.05
C LEU A 169 10.33 -0.80 2.51
N LEU A 170 9.02 -1.03 2.54
CA LEU A 170 8.46 -2.32 2.93
C LEU A 170 8.91 -3.43 1.97
N ALA A 171 8.87 -3.19 0.67
CA ALA A 171 9.31 -4.15 -0.33
C ALA A 171 10.82 -4.42 -0.26
N ILE A 172 11.65 -3.39 -0.11
CA ILE A 172 13.11 -3.53 -0.15
C ILE A 172 13.65 -4.13 1.15
N LEU A 173 13.17 -3.65 2.30
CA LEU A 173 13.72 -4.03 3.60
C LEU A 173 13.12 -5.32 4.17
N PHE A 174 11.85 -5.61 3.87
CA PHE A 174 11.12 -6.70 4.54
C PHE A 174 10.70 -7.85 3.61
N ILE A 175 10.97 -7.78 2.29
CA ILE A 175 10.52 -8.83 1.36
C ILE A 175 11.08 -10.22 1.75
N GLY A 176 12.33 -10.29 2.20
CA GLY A 176 12.93 -11.56 2.64
C GLY A 176 12.23 -12.15 3.85
N TRP A 177 11.91 -11.32 4.84
CA TRP A 177 11.20 -11.73 6.04
C TRP A 177 9.75 -12.14 5.73
N ILE A 178 9.05 -11.37 4.88
CA ILE A 178 7.68 -11.68 4.44
C ILE A 178 7.66 -12.97 3.60
N ASP A 179 8.63 -13.13 2.68
CA ASP A 179 8.73 -14.33 1.82
C ASP A 179 8.94 -15.58 2.66
N THR A 180 9.79 -15.55 3.69
CA THR A 180 10.00 -16.69 4.58
C THR A 180 8.69 -17.15 5.23
N GLY A 181 7.80 -16.20 5.63
CA GLY A 181 6.52 -16.54 6.28
C GLY A 181 5.41 -16.94 5.33
N LYS A 182 5.47 -16.50 4.07
CA LYS A 182 4.41 -16.75 3.08
C LYS A 182 4.83 -17.68 1.95
N SER A 183 6.11 -18.04 1.89
CA SER A 183 6.63 -18.93 0.84
C SER A 183 6.25 -20.36 1.12
N TYR A 184 5.71 -21.01 0.12
CA TYR A 184 5.45 -22.47 0.14
C TYR A 184 6.69 -23.30 -0.22
N ARG A 185 7.88 -22.70 -0.35
CA ARG A 185 9.11 -23.39 -0.75
C ARG A 185 9.48 -24.52 0.19
N SER A 186 9.40 -24.30 1.50
CA SER A 186 9.68 -25.34 2.50
C SER A 186 8.68 -26.49 2.43
N MET A 187 7.39 -26.16 2.24
CA MET A 187 6.33 -27.16 2.07
C MET A 187 6.50 -27.94 0.77
N VAL A 188 6.80 -27.27 -0.34
CA VAL A 188 7.03 -27.93 -1.64
C VAL A 188 8.28 -28.81 -1.57
N ALA A 189 9.36 -28.35 -0.91
CA ALA A 189 10.57 -29.14 -0.73
C ALA A 189 10.32 -30.38 0.12
N SER A 190 9.56 -30.28 1.21
CA SER A 190 9.18 -31.44 2.03
C SER A 190 8.27 -32.42 1.28
N LEU A 191 7.34 -31.87 0.48
CA LEU A 191 6.50 -32.69 -0.39
C LEU A 191 7.32 -33.46 -1.44
N GLN A 192 8.26 -32.77 -2.11
CA GLN A 192 9.17 -33.41 -3.08
C GLN A 192 10.01 -34.53 -2.45
N GLN A 193 10.45 -34.35 -1.20
CA GLN A 193 11.19 -35.39 -0.46
C GLN A 193 10.30 -36.57 -0.05
N ALA A 194 9.03 -36.34 0.24
CA ALA A 194 8.07 -37.35 0.65
C ALA A 194 7.49 -38.14 -0.53
N LEU A 195 7.53 -37.58 -1.75
CA LEU A 195 7.00 -38.24 -2.93
C LEU A 195 7.91 -39.38 -3.39
N PRO A 196 7.34 -40.55 -3.76
CA PRO A 196 8.10 -41.63 -4.38
C PRO A 196 8.69 -41.17 -5.72
N ARG A 197 9.83 -41.69 -6.10
CA ARG A 197 10.54 -41.32 -7.34
C ARG A 197 9.74 -41.58 -8.63
N LYS A 198 8.75 -42.45 -8.58
CA LYS A 198 7.82 -42.73 -9.69
C LYS A 198 6.41 -42.73 -9.15
N TYR A 199 5.56 -41.93 -9.70
CA TYR A 199 4.12 -41.84 -9.44
C TYR A 199 3.39 -41.52 -10.73
N ASP A 200 2.22 -42.14 -10.94
CA ASP A 200 1.42 -41.92 -12.17
C ASP A 200 0.47 -40.73 -12.00
N CYS A 201 -0.09 -40.52 -10.81
CA CYS A 201 -0.90 -39.36 -10.50
C CYS A 201 -0.82 -39.00 -9.02
N LEU A 202 -1.04 -37.71 -8.71
CA LEU A 202 -1.19 -37.20 -7.37
C LEU A 202 -2.64 -36.78 -7.17
N SER A 203 -3.30 -37.34 -6.17
CA SER A 203 -4.63 -36.92 -5.75
C SER A 203 -4.55 -36.26 -4.39
N SER A 204 -5.22 -35.15 -4.24
CA SER A 204 -5.29 -34.48 -2.95
C SER A 204 -6.74 -34.26 -2.53
N LYS A 205 -6.98 -34.42 -1.23
CA LYS A 205 -8.30 -34.23 -0.62
C LYS A 205 -8.24 -33.03 0.32
N ASN A 206 -9.25 -32.16 0.24
CA ASN A 206 -9.35 -30.94 1.09
C ASN A 206 -8.21 -29.93 0.87
N LEU A 207 -7.91 -29.60 -0.38
CA LEU A 207 -6.97 -28.52 -0.70
C LEU A 207 -7.49 -27.19 -0.17
N THR A 208 -6.71 -26.55 0.68
CA THR A 208 -6.87 -25.15 1.03
C THR A 208 -6.29 -24.24 -0.07
N GLU A 209 -6.62 -22.96 -0.05
CA GLU A 209 -6.18 -21.99 -1.09
C GLU A 209 -4.70 -22.08 -1.52
N PRO A 210 -3.73 -22.33 -0.62
CA PRO A 210 -2.32 -22.44 -1.01
C PRO A 210 -1.98 -23.70 -1.81
N GLN A 211 -2.88 -24.65 -1.91
CA GLN A 211 -2.65 -25.97 -2.50
C GLN A 211 -3.44 -26.18 -3.81
N ARG A 212 -4.24 -25.18 -4.20
CA ARG A 212 -4.95 -25.14 -5.48
C ARG A 212 -4.09 -24.52 -6.57
#